data_df0517e0939eaf20cb0546d95d5250ae
#
_entry.id   df0517e0939eaf20cb0546d95d5250ae
#
_cell.length_a   1.000
_cell.length_b   1.000
_cell.length_c   1.000
_cell.angle_alpha   90.00
_cell.angle_beta   90.00
_cell.angle_gamma   90.00
#
_symmetry.space_group_name_H-M   'P 1'
#
loop_
_entity.id
_entity.type
_entity.pdbx_description
1 polymer ?
#
loop_
_entity_poly.entity_id
_entity_poly.type
_entity_poly.pdbx_seq_one_letter_code
_entity_poly.pdbx_strand_id
1 'polypeptide(L)'
;MEYRSQTARQRELGLRIADGALAAALFWLGVALRFGDLQAENPAYFDHYLRLAQWLGIFWLLLGWAGQPYRMSVGVELRVLLLRFLRQTGLLLALTALLVVSLKTYVYSRVFLVGFFSAYLALGALLRVAVVRAGRQRFRRGIGLVAVQGLGHSPVWDFIARELADRPDYGYRWLGTIDRLGDLDAQCSELWLSPDRVLAELDAAEKRGLRLRVVPDLAALPASRTQWTSLGNVLLLDWRLEPLASGWASTVKRVLDVLGSALALIVLAPLMALIALWVSLGSRGPILFSQFRYGYRGEKFTIWKFRSMDGQADPDLQAVPGDARVLHPWLRRSHLDELPQLWNVLRGDMSLVGPRPHMASDTQRYADAVRGYGIRHWVRPGITGLAQARGLHGYADQEAMTERVKADVYYVEHWSVALDLKIMLATLLRARGWV
;
A
#
# COMPACT_ATOMS: atom_id res chain seq x y z
N MET A 1 8.64 -20.36 3.06
CA MET A 1 9.13 -20.13 4.44
C MET A 1 10.43 -19.36 4.37
N GLU A 2 10.48 -18.06 4.74
CA GLU A 2 11.73 -17.29 4.73
C GLU A 2 12.69 -17.86 5.78
N TYR A 3 13.83 -18.34 5.34
CA TYR A 3 14.88 -18.81 6.24
C TYR A 3 15.47 -17.61 7.01
N ARG A 4 15.29 -17.62 8.34
CA ARG A 4 15.86 -16.60 9.23
C ARG A 4 17.20 -17.09 9.76
N SER A 5 18.24 -16.27 9.66
CA SER A 5 19.50 -16.57 10.37
C SER A 5 19.24 -16.71 11.86
N GLN A 6 20.00 -17.56 12.55
CA GLN A 6 19.89 -17.72 14.02
C GLN A 6 19.99 -16.38 14.76
N THR A 7 20.85 -15.49 14.28
CA THR A 7 21.03 -14.12 14.80
C THR A 7 19.78 -13.25 14.61
N ALA A 8 19.02 -13.40 13.52
CA ALA A 8 17.77 -12.67 13.31
C ALA A 8 16.67 -13.16 14.27
N ARG A 9 16.55 -14.49 14.47
CA ARG A 9 15.61 -15.07 15.44
C ARG A 9 15.91 -14.62 16.87
N GLN A 10 17.19 -14.61 17.27
CA GLN A 10 17.59 -14.15 18.60
C GLN A 10 17.26 -12.67 18.82
N ARG A 11 17.45 -11.82 17.80
CA ARG A 11 17.08 -10.40 17.87
C ARG A 11 15.57 -10.18 17.93
N GLU A 12 14.81 -10.95 17.16
CA GLU A 12 13.34 -10.91 17.23
C GLU A 12 12.84 -11.31 18.61
N LEU A 13 13.37 -12.38 19.16
CA LEU A 13 13.03 -12.84 20.51
C LEU A 13 13.44 -11.80 21.56
N GLY A 14 14.68 -11.27 21.46
CA GLY A 14 15.15 -10.22 22.36
C GLY A 14 14.30 -8.97 22.32
N LEU A 15 13.93 -8.50 21.13
CA LEU A 15 13.05 -7.34 20.99
C LEU A 15 11.63 -7.63 21.52
N ARG A 16 11.12 -8.83 21.32
CA ARG A 16 9.82 -9.25 21.84
C ARG A 16 9.79 -9.26 23.35
N ILE A 17 10.83 -9.83 23.98
CA ILE A 17 10.96 -9.86 25.46
C ILE A 17 11.11 -8.44 25.99
N ALA A 18 11.98 -7.62 25.41
CA ALA A 18 12.20 -6.23 25.84
C ALA A 18 10.93 -5.37 25.70
N ASP A 19 10.17 -5.57 24.63
CA ASP A 19 8.93 -4.85 24.37
C ASP A 19 7.82 -5.25 25.38
N GLY A 20 7.70 -6.54 25.69
CA GLY A 20 6.79 -7.04 26.73
C GLY A 20 7.16 -6.55 28.14
N ALA A 21 8.44 -6.59 28.47
CA ALA A 21 8.94 -6.07 29.74
C ALA A 21 8.70 -4.54 29.87
N LEU A 22 8.93 -3.79 28.78
CA LEU A 22 8.65 -2.35 28.72
C LEU A 22 7.16 -2.07 28.93
N ALA A 23 6.27 -2.81 28.27
CA ALA A 23 4.83 -2.65 28.43
C ALA A 23 4.39 -2.92 29.89
N ALA A 24 4.87 -4.01 30.49
CA ALA A 24 4.57 -4.36 31.87
C ALA A 24 5.11 -3.31 32.85
N ALA A 25 6.37 -2.88 32.68
CA ALA A 25 6.97 -1.86 33.55
C ALA A 25 6.24 -0.52 33.47
N LEU A 26 5.88 -0.07 32.26
CA LEU A 26 5.13 1.18 32.08
C LEU A 26 3.72 1.10 32.65
N PHE A 27 3.07 -0.06 32.54
CA PHE A 27 1.74 -0.25 33.12
C PHE A 27 1.77 -0.09 34.63
N TRP A 28 2.62 -0.86 35.32
CA TRP A 28 2.70 -0.82 36.78
C TRP A 28 3.31 0.46 37.33
N LEU A 29 4.28 1.05 36.64
CA LEU A 29 4.79 2.37 36.98
C LEU A 29 3.69 3.43 36.87
N GLY A 30 2.88 3.39 35.82
CA GLY A 30 1.76 4.30 35.62
C GLY A 30 0.67 4.14 36.70
N VAL A 31 0.40 2.89 37.14
CA VAL A 31 -0.50 2.62 38.28
C VAL A 31 0.07 3.23 39.56
N ALA A 32 1.34 2.97 39.85
CA ALA A 32 1.98 3.49 41.07
C ALA A 32 2.05 5.02 41.08
N LEU A 33 2.40 5.66 39.97
CA LEU A 33 2.48 7.13 39.87
C LEU A 33 1.09 7.81 39.98
N ARG A 34 0.04 7.14 39.51
CA ARG A 34 -1.31 7.73 39.49
C ARG A 34 -2.10 7.49 40.77
N PHE A 35 -1.87 6.37 41.42
CA PHE A 35 -2.73 5.89 42.49
C PHE A 35 -1.96 5.58 43.80
N GLY A 36 -0.64 5.72 43.84
CA GLY A 36 0.17 5.34 45.01
C GLY A 36 0.16 3.82 45.25
N ASP A 37 0.02 3.40 46.51
CA ASP A 37 -0.12 1.99 46.85
C ASP A 37 -1.57 1.54 46.76
N LEU A 38 -2.02 1.36 45.49
CA LEU A 38 -3.42 0.99 45.21
C LEU A 38 -3.81 -0.34 45.83
N GLN A 39 -2.86 -1.27 46.01
CA GLN A 39 -3.11 -2.59 46.61
C GLN A 39 -3.44 -2.47 48.09
N ALA A 40 -2.73 -1.60 48.81
CA ALA A 40 -2.98 -1.37 50.25
C ALA A 40 -4.20 -0.46 50.52
N GLU A 41 -4.35 0.59 49.70
CA GLU A 41 -5.40 1.60 49.92
C GLU A 41 -6.78 1.19 49.39
N ASN A 42 -6.83 0.48 48.22
CA ASN A 42 -8.07 0.03 47.60
C ASN A 42 -7.92 -1.29 46.84
N PRO A 43 -7.98 -2.45 47.52
CA PRO A 43 -7.77 -3.76 46.88
C PRO A 43 -8.76 -4.05 45.73
N ALA A 44 -10.03 -3.64 45.87
CA ALA A 44 -11.02 -3.87 44.80
C ALA A 44 -10.70 -3.11 43.53
N TYR A 45 -10.12 -1.92 43.65
CA TYR A 45 -9.70 -1.11 42.52
C TYR A 45 -8.43 -1.69 41.89
N PHE A 46 -7.51 -2.24 42.68
CA PHE A 46 -6.31 -2.95 42.23
C PHE A 46 -6.68 -4.16 41.37
N ASP A 47 -7.69 -4.94 41.76
CA ASP A 47 -8.17 -6.08 40.99
C ASP A 47 -8.67 -5.71 39.56
N HIS A 48 -9.27 -4.54 39.42
CA HIS A 48 -9.67 -4.05 38.09
C HIS A 48 -8.45 -3.79 37.21
N TYR A 49 -7.41 -3.14 37.72
CA TYR A 49 -6.18 -2.89 36.97
C TYR A 49 -5.40 -4.18 36.70
N LEU A 50 -5.42 -5.14 37.63
CA LEU A 50 -4.83 -6.46 37.40
C LEU A 50 -5.51 -7.20 36.24
N ARG A 51 -6.84 -7.20 36.17
CA ARG A 51 -7.60 -7.76 35.04
C ARG A 51 -7.29 -7.02 33.73
N LEU A 52 -7.19 -5.70 33.78
CA LEU A 52 -6.82 -4.92 32.59
C LEU A 52 -5.41 -5.30 32.09
N ALA A 53 -4.44 -5.45 33.00
CA ALA A 53 -3.09 -5.90 32.66
C ALA A 53 -3.11 -7.28 32.00
N GLN A 54 -3.92 -8.21 32.52
CA GLN A 54 -4.07 -9.56 31.95
C GLN A 54 -4.64 -9.50 30.52
N TRP A 55 -5.72 -8.72 30.29
CA TRP A 55 -6.29 -8.54 28.95
C TRP A 55 -5.33 -7.86 27.98
N LEU A 56 -4.62 -6.83 28.43
CA LEU A 56 -3.56 -6.20 27.62
C LEU A 56 -2.48 -7.18 27.26
N GLY A 57 -2.04 -8.03 28.18
CA GLY A 57 -1.07 -9.08 27.91
C GLY A 57 -1.56 -10.10 26.88
N ILE A 58 -2.81 -10.57 27.00
CA ILE A 58 -3.42 -11.50 26.05
C ILE A 58 -3.50 -10.85 24.64
N PHE A 59 -4.01 -9.63 24.56
CA PHE A 59 -4.10 -8.92 23.27
C PHE A 59 -2.72 -8.68 22.64
N TRP A 60 -1.73 -8.30 23.47
CA TRP A 60 -0.36 -8.11 23.02
C TRP A 60 0.24 -9.39 22.45
N LEU A 61 0.02 -10.54 23.12
CA LEU A 61 0.49 -11.85 22.65
C LEU A 61 -0.20 -12.25 21.34
N LEU A 62 -1.53 -12.12 21.25
CA LEU A 62 -2.30 -12.44 20.06
C LEU A 62 -1.89 -11.58 18.86
N LEU A 63 -1.76 -10.28 19.06
CA LEU A 63 -1.31 -9.36 18.00
C LEU A 63 0.15 -9.60 17.61
N GLY A 64 0.98 -9.95 18.57
CA GLY A 64 2.39 -10.32 18.33
C GLY A 64 2.54 -11.61 17.53
N TRP A 65 1.60 -12.55 17.69
CA TRP A 65 1.56 -13.78 16.90
C TRP A 65 0.99 -13.55 15.50
N ALA A 66 -0.18 -12.92 15.39
CA ALA A 66 -0.89 -12.74 14.12
C ALA A 66 -0.22 -11.73 13.18
N GLY A 67 0.29 -10.61 13.71
CA GLY A 67 0.81 -9.49 12.92
C GLY A 67 2.29 -9.55 12.59
N GLN A 68 3.05 -10.47 13.17
CA GLN A 68 4.51 -10.60 13.04
C GLN A 68 5.28 -9.24 13.14
N PRO A 69 4.96 -8.38 14.12
CA PRO A 69 5.53 -7.02 14.21
C PRO A 69 7.02 -7.01 14.51
N TYR A 70 7.56 -8.13 14.99
CA TYR A 70 8.96 -8.32 15.36
C TYR A 70 9.80 -8.94 14.24
N ARG A 71 9.19 -9.27 13.10
CA ARG A 71 9.90 -9.94 12.00
C ARG A 71 11.01 -9.07 11.46
N MET A 72 12.25 -9.53 11.69
CA MET A 72 13.47 -8.91 11.20
C MET A 72 14.05 -9.76 10.08
N SER A 73 14.09 -9.24 8.87
CA SER A 73 14.94 -9.75 7.79
C SER A 73 16.27 -9.02 7.82
N VAL A 74 17.28 -9.58 7.17
CA VAL A 74 18.54 -8.87 6.93
C VAL A 74 18.21 -7.61 6.11
N GLY A 75 18.68 -6.43 6.56
CA GLY A 75 18.39 -5.16 5.88
C GLY A 75 17.03 -4.53 6.17
N VAL A 76 16.30 -4.94 7.23
CA VAL A 76 15.02 -4.30 7.57
C VAL A 76 15.19 -2.81 7.78
N GLU A 77 14.47 -2.04 6.98
CA GLU A 77 14.38 -0.60 7.16
C GLU A 77 13.68 -0.26 8.48
N LEU A 78 14.29 0.66 9.24
CA LEU A 78 13.71 1.18 10.49
C LEU A 78 12.26 1.62 10.30
N ARG A 79 11.95 2.25 9.17
CA ARG A 79 10.60 2.71 8.81
C ARG A 79 9.57 1.56 8.84
N VAL A 80 9.92 0.40 8.28
CA VAL A 80 9.02 -0.76 8.24
C VAL A 80 8.77 -1.31 9.65
N LEU A 81 9.81 -1.38 10.48
CA LEU A 81 9.70 -1.82 11.86
C LEU A 81 8.84 -0.87 12.71
N LEU A 82 9.00 0.45 12.52
CA LEU A 82 8.19 1.47 13.20
C LEU A 82 6.72 1.42 12.74
N LEU A 83 6.45 1.27 11.45
CA LEU A 83 5.08 1.16 10.94
C LEU A 83 4.35 -0.09 11.47
N ARG A 84 5.05 -1.23 11.54
CA ARG A 84 4.49 -2.46 12.13
C ARG A 84 4.17 -2.27 13.61
N PHE A 85 5.05 -1.60 14.35
CA PHE A 85 4.85 -1.29 15.75
C PHE A 85 3.67 -0.32 15.96
N LEU A 86 3.59 0.75 15.18
CA LEU A 86 2.50 1.70 15.23
C LEU A 86 1.15 1.01 14.96
N ARG A 87 1.10 0.14 13.97
CA ARG A 87 -0.11 -0.65 13.67
C ARG A 87 -0.49 -1.57 14.84
N GLN A 88 0.48 -2.27 15.43
CA GLN A 88 0.23 -3.15 16.58
C GLN A 88 -0.28 -2.36 17.78
N THR A 89 0.37 -1.24 18.11
CA THR A 89 -0.04 -0.38 19.23
C THR A 89 -1.41 0.23 19.01
N GLY A 90 -1.73 0.66 17.79
CA GLY A 90 -3.06 1.15 17.42
C GLY A 90 -4.16 0.09 17.55
N LEU A 91 -3.89 -1.15 17.13
CA LEU A 91 -4.82 -2.27 17.33
C LEU A 91 -4.99 -2.62 18.82
N LEU A 92 -3.88 -2.61 19.58
CA LEU A 92 -3.92 -2.85 21.02
C LEU A 92 -4.78 -1.79 21.73
N LEU A 93 -4.62 -0.52 21.37
CA LEU A 93 -5.43 0.59 21.86
C LEU A 93 -6.91 0.41 21.51
N ALA A 94 -7.21 0.05 20.25
CA ALA A 94 -8.58 -0.15 19.79
C ALA A 94 -9.26 -1.32 20.53
N LEU A 95 -8.58 -2.45 20.72
CA LEU A 95 -9.10 -3.60 21.48
C LEU A 95 -9.31 -3.24 22.95
N THR A 96 -8.39 -2.46 23.54
CA THR A 96 -8.55 -1.99 24.94
C THR A 96 -9.74 -1.05 25.07
N ALA A 97 -9.91 -0.12 24.15
CA ALA A 97 -11.06 0.79 24.13
C ALA A 97 -12.39 0.01 23.98
N LEU A 98 -12.43 -0.96 23.07
CA LEU A 98 -13.59 -1.83 22.88
C LEU A 98 -13.91 -2.63 24.16
N LEU A 99 -12.89 -3.19 24.81
CA LEU A 99 -13.06 -3.91 26.08
C LEU A 99 -13.66 -3.01 27.18
N VAL A 100 -13.09 -1.82 27.36
CA VAL A 100 -13.54 -0.85 28.38
C VAL A 100 -14.98 -0.42 28.13
N VAL A 101 -15.34 -0.15 26.87
CA VAL A 101 -16.71 0.22 26.49
C VAL A 101 -17.68 -0.94 26.65
N SER A 102 -17.32 -2.16 26.21
CA SER A 102 -18.18 -3.34 26.28
C SER A 102 -18.49 -3.77 27.70
N LEU A 103 -17.52 -3.65 28.60
CA LEU A 103 -17.71 -3.98 30.02
C LEU A 103 -18.46 -2.88 30.81
N LYS A 104 -18.78 -1.76 30.15
CA LYS A 104 -19.42 -0.57 30.78
C LYS A 104 -18.71 -0.12 32.06
N THR A 105 -17.41 -0.38 32.15
CA THR A 105 -16.61 -0.09 33.35
C THR A 105 -16.04 1.33 33.24
N TYR A 106 -16.66 2.27 33.93
CA TYR A 106 -16.15 3.65 34.11
C TYR A 106 -15.01 3.74 35.13
N VAL A 107 -14.50 2.60 35.59
CA VAL A 107 -13.49 2.47 36.65
C VAL A 107 -12.11 2.89 36.17
N TYR A 108 -11.80 2.74 34.88
CA TYR A 108 -10.44 3.00 34.36
C TYR A 108 -10.19 4.49 34.11
N SER A 109 -9.12 5.01 34.67
CA SER A 109 -8.67 6.38 34.44
C SER A 109 -8.26 6.61 32.98
N ARG A 110 -8.95 7.55 32.31
CA ARG A 110 -8.60 7.95 30.94
C ARG A 110 -7.18 8.53 30.84
N VAL A 111 -6.79 9.31 31.86
CA VAL A 111 -5.46 9.91 31.97
C VAL A 111 -4.38 8.81 32.04
N PHE A 112 -4.64 7.76 32.83
CA PHE A 112 -3.74 6.59 32.90
C PHE A 112 -3.61 5.90 31.55
N LEU A 113 -4.71 5.59 30.87
CA LEU A 113 -4.68 4.91 29.57
C LEU A 113 -3.93 5.74 28.51
N VAL A 114 -4.24 7.02 28.40
CA VAL A 114 -3.55 7.92 27.47
C VAL A 114 -2.06 8.01 27.81
N GLY A 115 -1.71 8.17 29.07
CA GLY A 115 -0.32 8.20 29.52
C GLY A 115 0.44 6.92 29.21
N PHE A 116 -0.16 5.76 29.52
CA PHE A 116 0.42 4.44 29.23
C PHE A 116 0.68 4.25 27.73
N PHE A 117 -0.32 4.45 26.88
CA PHE A 117 -0.17 4.26 25.44
C PHE A 117 0.79 5.27 24.80
N SER A 118 0.82 6.51 25.26
CA SER A 118 1.76 7.52 24.78
C SER A 118 3.20 7.18 25.17
N ALA A 119 3.43 6.78 26.43
CA ALA A 119 4.74 6.36 26.91
C ALA A 119 5.21 5.08 26.20
N TYR A 120 4.34 4.09 26.03
CA TYR A 120 4.64 2.85 25.34
C TYR A 120 4.98 3.10 23.86
N LEU A 121 4.25 3.99 23.18
CA LEU A 121 4.54 4.37 21.80
C LEU A 121 5.90 5.06 21.68
N ALA A 122 6.19 6.04 22.55
CA ALA A 122 7.45 6.78 22.52
C ALA A 122 8.65 5.89 22.84
N LEU A 123 8.61 5.18 23.97
CA LEU A 123 9.74 4.34 24.41
C LEU A 123 9.90 3.08 23.58
N GLY A 124 8.81 2.49 23.11
CA GLY A 124 8.86 1.36 22.18
C GLY A 124 9.44 1.75 20.81
N ALA A 125 9.16 2.96 20.31
CA ALA A 125 9.81 3.49 19.11
C ALA A 125 11.31 3.71 19.34
N LEU A 126 11.70 4.32 20.45
CA LEU A 126 13.12 4.50 20.84
C LEU A 126 13.85 3.17 20.97
N LEU A 127 13.22 2.16 21.57
CA LEU A 127 13.78 0.80 21.66
C LEU A 127 14.09 0.24 20.26
N ARG A 128 13.19 0.40 19.29
CA ARG A 128 13.40 -0.06 17.92
C ARG A 128 14.54 0.68 17.23
N VAL A 129 14.62 1.98 17.41
CA VAL A 129 15.74 2.79 16.91
C VAL A 129 17.06 2.30 17.52
N ALA A 130 17.10 2.05 18.83
CA ALA A 130 18.29 1.57 19.53
C ALA A 130 18.72 0.18 19.01
N VAL A 131 17.78 -0.77 18.88
CA VAL A 131 18.06 -2.13 18.38
C VAL A 131 18.59 -2.11 16.95
N VAL A 132 17.99 -1.31 16.04
CA VAL A 132 18.47 -1.19 14.66
C VAL A 132 19.85 -0.53 14.61
N ARG A 133 20.08 0.56 15.36
CA ARG A 133 21.38 1.22 15.43
C ARG A 133 22.47 0.31 16.00
N ALA A 134 22.18 -0.37 17.10
CA ALA A 134 23.12 -1.34 17.69
C ALA A 134 23.44 -2.48 16.72
N GLY A 135 22.42 -2.98 16.00
CA GLY A 135 22.61 -3.99 14.96
C GLY A 135 23.53 -3.53 13.84
N ARG A 136 23.29 -2.31 13.31
CA ARG A 136 24.13 -1.71 12.27
C ARG A 136 25.57 -1.48 12.72
N GLN A 137 25.76 -1.00 13.96
CA GLN A 137 27.10 -0.80 14.51
C GLN A 137 27.89 -2.12 14.65
N ARG A 138 27.22 -3.20 15.10
CA ARG A 138 27.86 -4.53 15.18
C ARG A 138 28.30 -5.01 13.81
N PHE A 139 27.45 -4.88 12.79
CA PHE A 139 27.79 -5.27 11.41
C PHE A 139 28.93 -4.44 10.83
N ARG A 140 28.92 -3.11 11.06
CA ARG A 140 30.03 -2.24 10.64
C ARG A 140 31.37 -2.61 11.30
N ARG A 141 31.33 -3.21 12.50
CA ARG A 141 32.53 -3.76 13.18
C ARG A 141 32.87 -5.18 12.71
N GLY A 142 32.21 -5.70 11.72
CA GLY A 142 32.43 -7.05 11.19
C GLY A 142 31.89 -8.19 12.08
N ILE A 143 31.10 -7.87 13.12
CA ILE A 143 30.64 -8.85 14.09
C ILE A 143 29.30 -9.45 13.65
N GLY A 144 29.30 -10.79 13.43
CA GLY A 144 28.08 -11.54 13.07
C GLY A 144 27.67 -11.39 11.62
N LEU A 145 28.61 -11.06 10.74
CA LEU A 145 28.42 -11.09 9.29
C LEU A 145 28.29 -12.52 8.81
N VAL A 146 27.38 -12.75 7.87
CA VAL A 146 27.27 -14.01 7.15
C VAL A 146 28.18 -13.93 5.93
N ALA A 147 29.17 -14.80 5.85
CA ALA A 147 30.08 -14.88 4.72
C ALA A 147 29.39 -15.58 3.56
N VAL A 148 29.37 -14.95 2.40
CA VAL A 148 28.68 -15.42 1.19
C VAL A 148 29.59 -15.43 -0.02
N GLN A 149 29.46 -16.45 -0.86
CA GLN A 149 30.13 -16.56 -2.16
C GLN A 149 29.10 -16.76 -3.26
N GLY A 150 29.39 -16.21 -4.44
CA GLY A 150 28.62 -16.43 -5.66
C GLY A 150 29.18 -17.62 -6.43
N LEU A 151 28.34 -18.51 -6.95
CA LEU A 151 28.73 -19.59 -7.84
C LEU A 151 28.17 -19.36 -9.22
N GLY A 152 29.06 -19.46 -10.23
CA GLY A 152 28.74 -19.25 -11.62
C GLY A 152 28.97 -17.82 -12.09
N HIS A 153 28.73 -17.60 -13.39
CA HIS A 153 28.93 -16.29 -14.02
C HIS A 153 27.59 -15.55 -14.14
N SER A 154 27.51 -14.39 -13.53
CA SER A 154 26.36 -13.49 -13.70
C SER A 154 26.81 -12.03 -13.50
N PRO A 155 26.36 -11.08 -14.33
CA PRO A 155 26.61 -9.66 -14.14
C PRO A 155 26.11 -9.12 -12.80
N VAL A 156 25.19 -9.83 -12.16
CA VAL A 156 24.63 -9.47 -10.86
C VAL A 156 25.67 -9.52 -9.73
N TRP A 157 26.73 -10.34 -9.88
CA TRP A 157 27.76 -10.47 -8.83
C TRP A 157 28.53 -9.18 -8.59
N ASP A 158 28.87 -8.44 -9.62
CA ASP A 158 29.54 -7.13 -9.50
C ASP A 158 28.65 -6.10 -8.83
N PHE A 159 27.35 -6.15 -9.10
CA PHE A 159 26.38 -5.30 -8.43
C PHE A 159 26.26 -5.65 -6.95
N ILE A 160 26.13 -6.94 -6.61
CA ILE A 160 26.06 -7.43 -5.24
C ILE A 160 27.33 -7.10 -4.45
N ALA A 161 28.50 -7.30 -5.07
CA ALA A 161 29.78 -7.00 -4.43
C ALA A 161 29.87 -5.52 -4.03
N ARG A 162 29.49 -4.61 -4.92
CA ARG A 162 29.44 -3.16 -4.66
C ARG A 162 28.43 -2.81 -3.59
N GLU A 163 27.20 -3.31 -3.72
CA GLU A 163 26.12 -3.03 -2.76
C GLU A 163 26.46 -3.52 -1.35
N LEU A 164 27.07 -4.70 -1.21
CA LEU A 164 27.48 -5.22 0.10
C LEU A 164 28.70 -4.51 0.67
N ALA A 165 29.62 -3.99 -0.18
CA ALA A 165 30.74 -3.18 0.25
C ALA A 165 30.25 -1.81 0.79
N ASP A 166 29.32 -1.17 0.09
CA ASP A 166 28.74 0.13 0.47
C ASP A 166 27.80 0.02 1.69
N ARG A 167 27.17 -1.14 1.84
CA ARG A 167 26.14 -1.38 2.87
C ARG A 167 26.49 -2.56 3.81
N PRO A 168 27.55 -2.48 4.62
CA PRO A 168 27.91 -3.54 5.58
C PRO A 168 26.80 -3.80 6.62
N ASP A 169 25.88 -2.86 6.79
CA ASP A 169 24.70 -2.99 7.66
C ASP A 169 23.69 -4.04 7.18
N TYR A 170 23.79 -4.57 5.97
CA TYR A 170 23.02 -5.74 5.52
C TYR A 170 23.43 -7.05 6.23
N GLY A 171 24.59 -7.08 6.87
CA GLY A 171 25.04 -8.21 7.66
C GLY A 171 25.62 -9.37 6.84
N TYR A 172 26.00 -9.11 5.59
CA TYR A 172 26.71 -10.03 4.73
C TYR A 172 28.15 -9.57 4.46
N ARG A 173 29.05 -10.53 4.29
CA ARG A 173 30.41 -10.31 3.81
C ARG A 173 30.60 -11.07 2.50
N TRP A 174 30.81 -10.35 1.44
CA TRP A 174 31.12 -10.94 0.13
C TRP A 174 32.54 -11.48 0.09
N LEU A 175 32.71 -12.76 -0.26
CA LEU A 175 34.00 -13.43 -0.39
C LEU A 175 34.47 -13.56 -1.83
N GLY A 176 33.63 -13.14 -2.80
CA GLY A 176 33.92 -13.27 -4.21
C GLY A 176 33.07 -14.33 -4.92
N THR A 177 33.42 -14.58 -6.18
CA THR A 177 32.76 -15.59 -7.03
C THR A 177 33.68 -16.79 -7.23
N ILE A 178 33.08 -17.95 -7.41
CA ILE A 178 33.75 -19.21 -7.71
C ILE A 178 33.08 -19.90 -8.91
N ASP A 179 33.83 -20.66 -9.64
CA ASP A 179 33.32 -21.41 -10.80
C ASP A 179 32.94 -22.84 -10.47
N ARG A 180 33.54 -23.41 -9.40
CA ARG A 180 33.32 -24.78 -8.94
C ARG A 180 33.15 -24.82 -7.44
N LEU A 181 32.31 -25.73 -6.96
CA LEU A 181 32.12 -25.99 -5.53
C LEU A 181 33.42 -26.43 -4.80
N GLY A 182 34.42 -26.89 -5.57
CA GLY A 182 35.74 -27.25 -5.02
C GLY A 182 36.55 -26.07 -4.49
N ASP A 183 36.28 -24.87 -5.03
CA ASP A 183 36.99 -23.62 -4.71
C ASP A 183 36.32 -22.83 -3.60
N LEU A 184 35.38 -23.47 -2.86
CA LEU A 184 34.62 -22.84 -1.79
C LEU A 184 35.53 -22.45 -0.63
N ASP A 185 35.45 -21.19 -0.20
CA ASP A 185 36.15 -20.71 0.98
C ASP A 185 35.60 -21.38 2.25
N ALA A 186 36.49 -21.84 3.12
CA ALA A 186 36.13 -22.49 4.38
C ALA A 186 35.27 -21.61 5.31
N GLN A 187 35.29 -20.29 5.15
CA GLN A 187 34.50 -19.35 5.90
C GLN A 187 33.10 -19.11 5.29
N CYS A 188 32.83 -19.64 4.09
CA CYS A 188 31.55 -19.45 3.43
C CYS A 188 30.41 -20.12 4.20
N SER A 189 29.42 -19.35 4.59
CA SER A 189 28.26 -19.83 5.33
C SER A 189 27.02 -20.00 4.45
N GLU A 190 26.91 -19.24 3.38
CA GLU A 190 25.82 -19.30 2.39
C GLU A 190 26.40 -19.21 0.97
N LEU A 191 25.97 -20.11 0.12
CA LEU A 191 26.32 -20.10 -1.29
C LEU A 191 25.18 -19.50 -2.11
N TRP A 192 25.50 -18.50 -2.92
CA TRP A 192 24.54 -17.84 -3.80
C TRP A 192 24.76 -18.33 -5.22
N LEU A 193 23.71 -18.88 -5.83
CA LEU A 193 23.77 -19.54 -7.13
C LEU A 193 23.09 -18.69 -8.19
N SER A 194 23.68 -18.62 -9.38
CA SER A 194 22.95 -18.21 -10.56
C SER A 194 21.94 -19.30 -10.96
N PRO A 195 20.77 -18.96 -11.59
CA PRO A 195 19.72 -19.92 -11.88
C PRO A 195 20.14 -21.11 -12.75
N ASP A 196 21.08 -20.90 -13.66
CA ASP A 196 21.64 -21.91 -14.55
C ASP A 196 22.44 -22.99 -13.82
N ARG A 197 22.96 -22.70 -12.63
CA ARG A 197 23.78 -23.61 -11.83
C ARG A 197 23.00 -24.42 -10.81
N VAL A 198 21.76 -24.05 -10.53
CA VAL A 198 20.97 -24.66 -9.44
C VAL A 198 20.87 -26.17 -9.56
N LEU A 199 20.42 -26.67 -10.72
CA LEU A 199 20.19 -28.11 -10.91
C LEU A 199 21.50 -28.92 -10.91
N ALA A 200 22.61 -28.34 -11.37
CA ALA A 200 23.89 -29.01 -11.42
C ALA A 200 24.56 -29.15 -10.05
N GLU A 201 24.37 -28.18 -9.17
CA GLU A 201 25.15 -28.04 -7.93
C GLU A 201 24.34 -28.32 -6.66
N LEU A 202 23.01 -28.47 -6.77
CA LEU A 202 22.10 -28.60 -5.63
C LEU A 202 22.50 -29.78 -4.71
N ASP A 203 22.61 -30.99 -5.28
CA ASP A 203 22.92 -32.20 -4.52
C ASP A 203 24.29 -32.13 -3.83
N ALA A 204 25.28 -31.57 -4.52
CA ALA A 204 26.64 -31.46 -4.00
C ALA A 204 26.74 -30.45 -2.85
N ALA A 205 25.98 -29.36 -2.94
CA ALA A 205 25.95 -28.33 -1.92
C ALA A 205 25.11 -28.78 -0.69
N GLU A 206 23.99 -29.51 -0.90
CA GLU A 206 23.19 -30.08 0.18
C GLU A 206 23.98 -31.13 0.96
N LYS A 207 24.75 -32.01 0.32
CA LYS A 207 25.62 -32.97 0.97
C LYS A 207 26.69 -32.31 1.84
N ARG A 208 27.10 -31.07 1.53
CA ARG A 208 28.04 -30.28 2.33
C ARG A 208 27.35 -29.48 3.43
N GLY A 209 26.03 -29.56 3.55
CA GLY A 209 25.23 -28.79 4.51
C GLY A 209 25.24 -27.27 4.28
N LEU A 210 25.56 -26.83 3.07
CA LEU A 210 25.61 -25.41 2.70
C LEU A 210 24.19 -24.86 2.52
N ARG A 211 24.02 -23.62 2.93
CA ARG A 211 22.80 -22.88 2.64
C ARG A 211 22.86 -22.31 1.24
N LEU A 212 21.86 -22.62 0.45
CA LEU A 212 21.76 -22.18 -0.94
C LEU A 212 20.76 -21.04 -1.06
N ARG A 213 21.11 -20.04 -1.87
CA ARG A 213 20.19 -19.03 -2.37
C ARG A 213 20.35 -18.89 -3.87
N VAL A 214 19.23 -18.87 -4.55
CA VAL A 214 19.22 -18.57 -6.00
C VAL A 214 19.07 -17.06 -6.17
N VAL A 215 19.99 -16.49 -6.92
CA VAL A 215 19.98 -15.07 -7.27
C VAL A 215 19.66 -14.95 -8.76
N PRO A 216 18.40 -14.70 -9.15
CA PRO A 216 18.06 -14.50 -10.53
C PRO A 216 18.67 -13.20 -11.04
N ASP A 217 19.15 -13.21 -12.28
CA ASP A 217 19.64 -11.99 -12.94
C ASP A 217 18.44 -11.11 -13.35
N LEU A 218 17.99 -10.33 -12.40
CA LEU A 218 16.90 -9.39 -12.57
C LEU A 218 17.40 -7.94 -12.50
N ALA A 219 18.68 -7.70 -12.75
CA ALA A 219 19.31 -6.38 -12.61
C ALA A 219 18.64 -5.31 -13.49
N ALA A 220 18.03 -5.71 -14.62
CA ALA A 220 17.22 -4.84 -15.46
C ALA A 220 15.82 -4.52 -14.88
N LEU A 221 15.39 -5.23 -13.83
CA LEU A 221 14.07 -5.10 -13.25
C LEU A 221 14.12 -4.24 -11.97
N PRO A 222 13.31 -3.18 -11.85
CA PRO A 222 13.24 -2.41 -10.62
C PRO A 222 12.66 -3.28 -9.50
N ALA A 223 13.48 -3.69 -8.54
CA ALA A 223 13.14 -4.57 -7.43
C ALA A 223 11.96 -4.07 -6.58
N SER A 224 11.70 -2.76 -6.59
CA SER A 224 10.58 -2.14 -5.89
C SER A 224 9.20 -2.41 -6.50
N ARG A 225 9.14 -2.98 -7.72
CA ARG A 225 7.91 -3.19 -8.50
C ARG A 225 7.59 -4.65 -8.75
N THR A 226 8.41 -5.58 -8.23
CA THR A 226 8.24 -7.01 -8.45
C THR A 226 7.73 -7.71 -7.20
N GLN A 227 6.86 -8.69 -7.38
CA GLN A 227 6.35 -9.56 -6.31
C GLN A 227 6.47 -11.02 -6.75
N TRP A 228 6.87 -11.89 -5.81
CA TRP A 228 6.90 -13.31 -6.03
C TRP A 228 5.57 -13.94 -5.62
N THR A 229 4.97 -14.69 -6.54
CA THR A 229 3.79 -15.52 -6.27
C THR A 229 4.13 -16.98 -6.57
N SER A 230 3.36 -17.91 -6.04
CA SER A 230 3.53 -19.34 -6.30
C SER A 230 2.27 -19.94 -6.90
N LEU A 231 2.42 -20.69 -7.96
CA LEU A 231 1.37 -21.52 -8.53
C LEU A 231 1.76 -22.99 -8.33
N GLY A 232 1.30 -23.58 -7.24
CA GLY A 232 1.78 -24.89 -6.82
C GLY A 232 3.28 -24.86 -6.54
N ASN A 233 4.07 -25.65 -7.25
CA ASN A 233 5.53 -25.69 -7.15
C ASN A 233 6.25 -24.71 -8.10
N VAL A 234 5.52 -23.91 -8.88
CA VAL A 234 6.09 -22.95 -9.81
C VAL A 234 6.16 -21.58 -9.14
N LEU A 235 7.35 -20.99 -9.11
CA LEU A 235 7.56 -19.63 -8.63
C LEU A 235 7.36 -18.66 -9.80
N LEU A 236 6.43 -17.72 -9.65
CA LEU A 236 6.12 -16.68 -10.62
C LEU A 236 6.63 -15.34 -10.12
N LEU A 237 7.17 -14.55 -11.03
CA LEU A 237 7.57 -13.17 -10.76
C LEU A 237 6.56 -12.22 -11.40
N ASP A 238 5.76 -11.58 -10.59
CA ASP A 238 4.88 -10.51 -11.06
C ASP A 238 5.71 -9.26 -11.28
N TRP A 239 5.78 -8.82 -12.54
CA TRP A 239 6.56 -7.67 -12.97
C TRP A 239 6.07 -6.35 -12.38
N ARG A 240 4.79 -6.26 -12.00
CA ARG A 240 4.16 -5.05 -11.46
C ARG A 240 3.26 -5.38 -10.29
N LEU A 241 3.31 -4.52 -9.30
CA LEU A 241 2.36 -4.58 -8.19
C LEU A 241 1.00 -4.06 -8.65
N GLU A 242 -0.02 -4.85 -8.40
CA GLU A 242 -1.42 -4.47 -8.59
C GLU A 242 -2.17 -4.70 -7.27
N PRO A 243 -2.17 -3.75 -6.33
CA PRO A 243 -2.83 -3.92 -5.04
C PRO A 243 -4.31 -4.30 -5.17
N LEU A 244 -4.99 -3.80 -6.22
CA LEU A 244 -6.41 -4.09 -6.48
C LEU A 244 -6.68 -5.47 -7.09
N ALA A 245 -5.65 -6.21 -7.54
CA ALA A 245 -5.80 -7.62 -7.92
C ALA A 245 -6.07 -8.52 -6.69
N SER A 246 -5.67 -8.09 -5.48
CA SER A 246 -5.98 -8.83 -4.26
C SER A 246 -7.48 -8.73 -3.93
N GLY A 247 -8.13 -9.89 -3.68
CA GLY A 247 -9.59 -9.97 -3.49
C GLY A 247 -10.13 -9.07 -2.38
N TRP A 248 -9.40 -8.93 -1.25
CA TRP A 248 -9.82 -8.08 -0.14
C TRP A 248 -9.74 -6.57 -0.49
N ALA A 249 -8.68 -6.14 -1.19
CA ALA A 249 -8.50 -4.74 -1.55
C ALA A 249 -9.53 -4.28 -2.58
N SER A 250 -9.81 -5.12 -3.60
CA SER A 250 -10.86 -4.84 -4.58
C SER A 250 -12.25 -4.80 -3.93
N THR A 251 -12.50 -5.67 -2.93
CA THR A 251 -13.76 -5.66 -2.17
C THR A 251 -13.90 -4.38 -1.35
N VAL A 252 -12.87 -3.99 -0.59
CA VAL A 252 -12.88 -2.75 0.19
C VAL A 252 -13.09 -1.55 -0.74
N LYS A 253 -12.35 -1.48 -1.85
CA LYS A 253 -12.53 -0.44 -2.86
C LYS A 253 -13.97 -0.39 -3.36
N ARG A 254 -14.55 -1.53 -3.72
CA ARG A 254 -15.92 -1.61 -4.23
C ARG A 254 -16.95 -1.17 -3.20
N VAL A 255 -16.81 -1.56 -1.95
CA VAL A 255 -17.70 -1.13 -0.85
C VAL A 255 -17.64 0.40 -0.69
N LEU A 256 -16.44 0.99 -0.68
CA LEU A 256 -16.28 2.44 -0.60
C LEU A 256 -16.90 3.16 -1.81
N ASP A 257 -16.72 2.63 -3.02
CA ASP A 257 -17.31 3.19 -4.24
C ASP A 257 -18.84 3.14 -4.19
N VAL A 258 -19.43 2.01 -3.78
CA VAL A 258 -20.89 1.85 -3.68
C VAL A 258 -21.48 2.76 -2.62
N LEU A 259 -20.91 2.73 -1.40
CA LEU A 259 -21.43 3.56 -0.29
C LEU A 259 -21.26 5.04 -0.59
N GLY A 260 -20.10 5.44 -1.12
CA GLY A 260 -19.82 6.84 -1.45
C GLY A 260 -20.69 7.35 -2.60
N SER A 261 -20.88 6.56 -3.67
CA SER A 261 -21.73 6.96 -4.79
C SER A 261 -23.23 6.96 -4.43
N ALA A 262 -23.69 5.99 -3.64
CA ALA A 262 -25.08 5.98 -3.15
C ALA A 262 -25.39 7.19 -2.26
N LEU A 263 -24.48 7.50 -1.31
CA LEU A 263 -24.61 8.68 -0.48
C LEU A 263 -24.60 9.97 -1.31
N ALA A 264 -23.66 10.07 -2.26
CA ALA A 264 -23.56 11.24 -3.14
C ALA A 264 -24.82 11.40 -4.01
N LEU A 265 -25.37 10.31 -4.56
CA LEU A 265 -26.63 10.35 -5.32
C LEU A 265 -27.79 10.83 -4.46
N ILE A 266 -27.93 10.36 -3.23
CA ILE A 266 -29.01 10.80 -2.31
C ILE A 266 -28.86 12.29 -2.00
N VAL A 267 -27.65 12.72 -1.60
CA VAL A 267 -27.40 14.11 -1.17
C VAL A 267 -27.52 15.08 -2.36
N LEU A 268 -27.06 14.68 -3.54
CA LEU A 268 -27.07 15.52 -4.74
C LEU A 268 -28.34 15.36 -5.59
N ALA A 269 -29.27 14.47 -5.25
CA ALA A 269 -30.50 14.25 -5.97
C ALA A 269 -31.31 15.55 -6.23
N PRO A 270 -31.53 16.44 -5.23
CA PRO A 270 -32.25 17.71 -5.48
C PRO A 270 -31.51 18.59 -6.48
N LEU A 271 -30.20 18.71 -6.37
CA LEU A 271 -29.38 19.47 -7.31
C LEU A 271 -29.44 18.87 -8.73
N MET A 272 -29.33 17.54 -8.83
CA MET A 272 -29.44 16.85 -10.13
C MET A 272 -30.83 17.05 -10.78
N ALA A 273 -31.90 17.04 -9.99
CA ALA A 273 -33.24 17.34 -10.48
C ALA A 273 -33.36 18.76 -10.99
N LEU A 274 -32.80 19.76 -10.31
CA LEU A 274 -32.75 21.14 -10.76
C LEU A 274 -31.96 21.31 -12.06
N ILE A 275 -30.79 20.65 -12.17
CA ILE A 275 -29.98 20.64 -13.40
C ILE A 275 -30.75 19.97 -14.54
N ALA A 276 -31.41 18.85 -14.29
CA ALA A 276 -32.23 18.15 -15.29
C ALA A 276 -33.35 19.04 -15.81
N LEU A 277 -34.06 19.72 -14.91
CA LEU A 277 -35.11 20.69 -15.28
C LEU A 277 -34.51 21.85 -16.10
N TRP A 278 -33.40 22.42 -15.66
CA TRP A 278 -32.75 23.52 -16.38
C TRP A 278 -32.27 23.12 -17.78
N VAL A 279 -31.69 21.94 -17.96
CA VAL A 279 -31.29 21.39 -19.26
C VAL A 279 -32.51 21.13 -20.14
N SER A 280 -33.64 20.65 -19.60
CA SER A 280 -34.87 20.38 -20.35
C SER A 280 -35.56 21.67 -20.85
N LEU A 281 -35.49 22.73 -20.06
CA LEU A 281 -36.06 24.03 -20.43
C LEU A 281 -35.16 24.83 -21.37
N GLY A 282 -33.82 24.65 -21.25
CA GLY A 282 -32.84 25.43 -22.01
C GLY A 282 -32.61 24.96 -23.45
N SER A 283 -32.98 23.71 -23.78
CA SER A 283 -32.72 23.16 -25.12
C SER A 283 -33.59 21.95 -25.43
N ARG A 284 -34.00 21.82 -26.70
CA ARG A 284 -34.78 20.68 -27.21
C ARG A 284 -33.86 19.42 -27.30
N GLY A 285 -34.35 18.27 -26.81
CA GLY A 285 -33.66 16.96 -26.90
C GLY A 285 -33.47 16.27 -25.54
N PRO A 286 -32.73 15.16 -25.47
CA PRO A 286 -32.58 14.35 -24.24
C PRO A 286 -31.83 15.12 -23.16
N ILE A 287 -32.21 14.93 -21.89
CA ILE A 287 -31.57 15.56 -20.74
C ILE A 287 -30.18 14.97 -20.51
N LEU A 288 -30.06 13.64 -20.72
CA LEU A 288 -28.82 12.91 -20.55
C LEU A 288 -28.17 12.66 -21.91
N PHE A 289 -26.89 12.82 -21.93
CA PHE A 289 -25.98 12.45 -23.01
C PHE A 289 -25.27 11.16 -22.65
N SER A 290 -25.11 10.25 -23.59
CA SER A 290 -24.39 8.99 -23.43
C SER A 290 -23.30 8.85 -24.48
N GLN A 291 -22.18 8.27 -24.11
CA GLN A 291 -21.07 8.02 -25.02
C GLN A 291 -20.30 6.76 -24.58
N PHE A 292 -19.77 6.00 -25.56
CA PHE A 292 -18.92 4.86 -25.27
C PHE A 292 -17.51 5.30 -24.86
N ARG A 293 -16.98 4.61 -23.86
CA ARG A 293 -15.60 4.75 -23.35
C ARG A 293 -15.00 3.38 -23.11
N TYR A 294 -13.67 3.33 -23.05
CA TYR A 294 -12.99 2.14 -22.58
C TYR A 294 -12.75 2.19 -21.07
N GLY A 295 -13.12 1.10 -20.38
CA GLY A 295 -13.04 0.93 -18.94
C GLY A 295 -12.08 -0.15 -18.51
N TYR A 296 -12.47 -0.88 -17.46
CA TYR A 296 -11.72 -2.00 -16.90
C TYR A 296 -11.48 -3.08 -17.96
N ARG A 297 -10.26 -3.58 -18.03
CA ARG A 297 -9.80 -4.58 -19.03
C ARG A 297 -10.00 -4.16 -20.50
N GLY A 298 -10.16 -2.87 -20.76
CA GLY A 298 -10.43 -2.40 -22.11
C GLY A 298 -11.86 -2.67 -22.61
N GLU A 299 -12.78 -3.04 -21.75
CA GLU A 299 -14.17 -3.27 -22.12
C GLU A 299 -14.88 -1.93 -22.40
N LYS A 300 -15.75 -1.91 -23.40
CA LYS A 300 -16.57 -0.74 -23.70
C LYS A 300 -17.69 -0.63 -22.69
N PHE A 301 -17.91 0.58 -22.17
CA PHE A 301 -19.06 0.90 -21.34
C PHE A 301 -19.65 2.26 -21.72
N THR A 302 -20.90 2.49 -21.35
CA THR A 302 -21.62 3.74 -21.62
C THR A 302 -21.45 4.69 -20.43
N ILE A 303 -20.82 5.86 -20.65
CA ILE A 303 -20.76 6.95 -19.68
C ILE A 303 -21.97 7.86 -19.81
N TRP A 304 -22.53 8.27 -18.66
CA TRP A 304 -23.69 9.17 -18.62
C TRP A 304 -23.28 10.55 -18.14
N LYS A 305 -23.81 11.61 -18.82
CA LYS A 305 -23.61 13.02 -18.46
C LYS A 305 -24.89 13.81 -18.68
N PHE A 306 -25.04 14.96 -18.01
CA PHE A 306 -26.04 15.94 -18.48
C PHE A 306 -25.61 16.53 -19.81
N ARG A 307 -26.57 16.78 -20.69
CA ARG A 307 -26.29 17.37 -21.99
C ARG A 307 -25.87 18.83 -21.83
N SER A 308 -24.62 19.12 -22.09
CA SER A 308 -24.02 20.45 -22.02
C SER A 308 -23.64 21.02 -23.40
N MET A 309 -23.80 20.23 -24.47
CA MET A 309 -23.45 20.59 -25.85
C MET A 309 -24.60 20.26 -26.80
N ASP A 310 -24.70 21.03 -27.91
CA ASP A 310 -25.57 20.73 -29.02
C ASP A 310 -24.85 19.80 -30.01
N GLY A 311 -25.50 18.72 -30.37
CA GLY A 311 -24.96 17.71 -31.26
C GLY A 311 -25.69 16.38 -31.01
N GLN A 312 -26.08 15.71 -32.06
CA GLN A 312 -26.56 14.33 -31.96
C GLN A 312 -25.36 13.48 -31.54
N ALA A 313 -25.40 12.97 -30.31
CA ALA A 313 -24.45 11.97 -29.87
C ALA A 313 -24.83 10.66 -30.56
N ASP A 314 -24.17 10.36 -31.65
CA ASP A 314 -24.04 8.98 -32.07
C ASP A 314 -23.14 8.30 -31.02
N PRO A 315 -23.61 7.26 -30.28
CA PRO A 315 -22.81 6.54 -29.30
C PRO A 315 -21.51 5.97 -29.91
N ASP A 316 -21.51 5.72 -31.23
CA ASP A 316 -20.38 5.20 -31.98
C ASP A 316 -19.47 6.31 -32.56
N LEU A 317 -19.88 7.59 -32.53
CA LEU A 317 -19.03 8.68 -32.95
C LEU A 317 -17.84 8.86 -32.03
N GLN A 318 -16.65 8.69 -32.60
CA GLN A 318 -15.37 8.73 -31.89
C GLN A 318 -14.92 10.14 -31.49
N ALA A 319 -15.61 11.19 -32.01
CA ALA A 319 -15.34 12.59 -31.69
C ALA A 319 -16.61 13.39 -31.65
N VAL A 320 -16.69 14.40 -30.76
CA VAL A 320 -17.68 15.44 -30.85
C VAL A 320 -17.33 16.26 -32.10
N PRO A 321 -18.26 16.54 -33.04
CA PRO A 321 -17.98 17.39 -34.18
C PRO A 321 -17.36 18.72 -33.72
N GLY A 322 -16.32 19.21 -34.40
CA GLY A 322 -15.62 20.45 -34.04
C GLY A 322 -16.53 21.67 -33.93
N ASP A 323 -17.69 21.61 -34.56
CA ASP A 323 -18.71 22.66 -34.59
C ASP A 323 -19.79 22.56 -33.52
N ALA A 324 -19.67 21.59 -32.59
CA ALA A 324 -20.67 21.37 -31.54
C ALA A 324 -20.75 22.59 -30.62
N ARG A 325 -21.89 23.30 -30.64
CA ARG A 325 -22.14 24.47 -29.80
C ARG A 325 -22.28 24.09 -28.35
N VAL A 326 -21.56 24.79 -27.46
CA VAL A 326 -21.73 24.63 -26.01
C VAL A 326 -23.06 25.28 -25.60
N LEU A 327 -24.02 24.48 -25.13
CA LEU A 327 -25.33 24.93 -24.69
C LEU A 327 -25.30 25.53 -23.29
N HIS A 328 -24.56 24.88 -22.41
CA HIS A 328 -24.49 25.21 -20.98
C HIS A 328 -23.03 25.37 -20.51
N PRO A 329 -22.36 26.52 -20.80
CA PRO A 329 -20.93 26.70 -20.48
C PRO A 329 -20.63 26.61 -19.00
N TRP A 330 -21.53 27.10 -18.13
CA TRP A 330 -21.35 27.02 -16.67
C TRP A 330 -21.38 25.58 -16.19
N LEU A 331 -22.31 24.76 -16.64
CA LEU A 331 -22.46 23.36 -16.28
C LEU A 331 -21.19 22.57 -16.62
N ARG A 332 -20.59 22.85 -17.77
CA ARG A 332 -19.34 22.21 -18.22
C ARG A 332 -18.13 22.71 -17.44
N ARG A 333 -18.04 24.02 -17.15
CA ARG A 333 -16.91 24.57 -16.37
C ARG A 333 -16.92 24.09 -14.91
N SER A 334 -18.09 23.89 -14.34
CA SER A 334 -18.27 23.38 -12.97
C SER A 334 -18.14 21.86 -12.87
N HIS A 335 -18.01 21.14 -14.00
CA HIS A 335 -18.04 19.67 -14.08
C HIS A 335 -19.32 19.03 -13.49
N LEU A 336 -20.37 19.79 -13.23
CA LEU A 336 -21.65 19.28 -12.75
C LEU A 336 -22.39 18.46 -13.81
N ASP A 337 -22.04 18.61 -15.09
CA ASP A 337 -22.51 17.76 -16.17
C ASP A 337 -22.07 16.28 -15.99
N GLU A 338 -21.05 16.01 -15.19
CA GLU A 338 -20.53 14.66 -14.94
C GLU A 338 -21.19 13.94 -13.75
N LEU A 339 -22.12 14.61 -13.00
CA LEU A 339 -22.80 14.00 -11.85
C LEU A 339 -23.53 12.68 -12.17
N PRO A 340 -24.17 12.47 -13.35
CA PRO A 340 -24.79 11.20 -13.69
C PRO A 340 -23.81 10.00 -13.71
N GLN A 341 -22.49 10.23 -13.81
CA GLN A 341 -21.49 9.17 -13.73
C GLN A 341 -21.47 8.47 -12.36
N LEU A 342 -22.03 9.10 -11.29
CA LEU A 342 -22.23 8.42 -10.00
C LEU A 342 -23.08 7.15 -10.16
N TRP A 343 -24.00 7.12 -11.12
CA TRP A 343 -24.75 5.93 -11.48
C TRP A 343 -23.85 4.84 -12.11
N ASN A 344 -22.89 5.24 -12.96
CA ASN A 344 -21.89 4.30 -13.49
C ASN A 344 -21.02 3.70 -12.38
N VAL A 345 -20.69 4.48 -11.35
CA VAL A 345 -19.97 3.97 -10.18
C VAL A 345 -20.82 2.96 -9.42
N LEU A 346 -22.09 3.28 -9.15
CA LEU A 346 -23.01 2.40 -8.45
C LEU A 346 -23.22 1.08 -9.20
N ARG A 347 -23.36 1.16 -10.52
CA ARG A 347 -23.49 -0.01 -11.41
C ARG A 347 -22.21 -0.85 -11.48
N GLY A 348 -21.04 -0.25 -11.33
CA GLY A 348 -19.74 -0.94 -11.33
C GLY A 348 -18.93 -0.75 -12.61
N ASP A 349 -19.39 0.05 -13.55
CA ASP A 349 -18.65 0.42 -14.76
C ASP A 349 -17.47 1.35 -14.42
N MET A 350 -17.64 2.16 -13.35
CA MET A 350 -16.66 3.15 -12.88
C MET A 350 -16.39 3.01 -11.37
N SER A 351 -15.46 3.80 -10.90
CA SER A 351 -15.09 4.02 -9.51
C SER A 351 -15.17 5.52 -9.18
N LEU A 352 -15.25 5.88 -7.91
CA LEU A 352 -15.13 7.29 -7.50
C LEU A 352 -13.74 7.84 -7.85
N VAL A 353 -12.69 7.05 -7.58
CA VAL A 353 -11.30 7.41 -7.85
C VAL A 353 -10.66 6.36 -8.77
N GLY A 354 -10.07 6.81 -9.86
CA GLY A 354 -9.38 5.97 -10.83
C GLY A 354 -8.88 6.77 -12.04
N PRO A 355 -8.22 6.14 -13.01
CA PRO A 355 -7.84 6.78 -14.26
C PRO A 355 -9.07 7.33 -15.01
N ARG A 356 -8.97 8.53 -15.60
CA ARG A 356 -10.08 9.11 -16.37
C ARG A 356 -10.37 8.26 -17.62
N PRO A 357 -11.64 7.91 -17.92
CA PRO A 357 -11.97 7.13 -19.12
C PRO A 357 -11.73 7.96 -20.38
N HIS A 358 -10.89 7.47 -21.29
CA HIS A 358 -10.57 8.12 -22.55
C HIS A 358 -11.56 7.76 -23.67
N MET A 359 -11.60 8.58 -24.70
CA MET A 359 -12.33 8.28 -25.93
C MET A 359 -11.69 7.12 -26.68
N ALA A 360 -12.46 6.44 -27.51
CA ALA A 360 -11.94 5.37 -28.35
C ALA A 360 -10.82 5.87 -29.28
N SER A 361 -10.97 7.07 -29.85
CA SER A 361 -9.98 7.75 -30.66
C SER A 361 -8.66 8.01 -29.91
N ASP A 362 -8.74 8.46 -28.65
CA ASP A 362 -7.55 8.69 -27.82
C ASP A 362 -6.84 7.37 -27.52
N THR A 363 -7.62 6.32 -27.22
CA THR A 363 -7.04 4.99 -26.94
C THR A 363 -6.29 4.47 -28.17
N GLN A 364 -6.87 4.55 -29.37
CA GLN A 364 -6.20 4.14 -30.61
C GLN A 364 -4.96 4.97 -30.89
N ARG A 365 -5.00 6.27 -30.67
CA ARG A 365 -3.89 7.18 -30.94
C ARG A 365 -2.71 6.99 -30.00
N TYR A 366 -2.97 6.76 -28.71
CA TYR A 366 -1.94 6.80 -27.66
C TYR A 366 -1.53 5.41 -27.15
N ALA A 367 -2.27 4.34 -27.47
CA ALA A 367 -1.95 2.99 -27.02
C ALA A 367 -0.52 2.55 -27.39
N ASP A 368 -0.13 2.82 -28.65
CA ASP A 368 1.19 2.48 -29.16
C ASP A 368 2.23 3.59 -28.91
N ALA A 369 1.79 4.85 -28.84
CA ALA A 369 2.67 6.00 -28.70
C ALA A 369 3.18 6.23 -27.27
N VAL A 370 2.42 5.80 -26.26
CA VAL A 370 2.73 6.06 -24.83
C VAL A 370 2.96 4.75 -24.09
N ARG A 371 4.19 4.54 -23.64
CA ARG A 371 4.58 3.34 -22.90
C ARG A 371 3.74 3.19 -21.63
N GLY A 372 3.12 2.03 -21.44
CA GLY A 372 2.33 1.70 -20.26
C GLY A 372 0.87 2.23 -20.33
N TYR A 373 0.44 2.75 -21.48
CA TYR A 373 -0.93 3.24 -21.65
C TYR A 373 -1.98 2.19 -21.26
N GLY A 374 -1.80 0.92 -21.63
CA GLY A 374 -2.72 -0.17 -21.33
C GLY A 374 -2.90 -0.47 -19.83
N ILE A 375 -1.90 -0.14 -18.99
CA ILE A 375 -1.93 -0.41 -17.54
C ILE A 375 -3.08 0.34 -16.84
N ARG A 376 -3.48 1.48 -17.36
CA ARG A 376 -4.61 2.25 -16.84
C ARG A 376 -5.95 1.49 -16.86
N HIS A 377 -6.07 0.48 -17.72
CA HIS A 377 -7.25 -0.38 -17.83
C HIS A 377 -7.25 -1.56 -16.85
N TRP A 378 -6.23 -1.72 -16.02
CA TRP A 378 -6.18 -2.76 -14.99
C TRP A 378 -7.14 -2.44 -13.82
N VAL A 379 -7.55 -1.19 -13.70
CA VAL A 379 -8.52 -0.75 -12.68
C VAL A 379 -9.73 -0.10 -13.33
N ARG A 380 -10.83 0.04 -12.59
CA ARG A 380 -12.00 0.78 -13.07
C ARG A 380 -11.67 2.25 -13.26
N PRO A 381 -12.15 2.88 -14.34
CA PRO A 381 -11.99 4.32 -14.54
C PRO A 381 -12.70 5.10 -13.44
N GLY A 382 -12.16 6.28 -13.09
CA GLY A 382 -12.68 7.12 -12.01
C GLY A 382 -13.43 8.37 -12.51
N ILE A 383 -14.34 8.87 -11.67
CA ILE A 383 -14.90 10.23 -11.81
C ILE A 383 -13.77 11.24 -11.58
N THR A 384 -12.97 11.03 -10.54
CA THR A 384 -11.70 11.72 -10.32
C THR A 384 -10.53 10.76 -10.32
N GLY A 385 -9.29 11.29 -10.40
CA GLY A 385 -8.09 10.48 -10.41
C GLY A 385 -6.84 11.29 -10.12
N LEU A 386 -5.71 10.61 -9.95
CA LEU A 386 -4.45 11.26 -9.59
C LEU A 386 -3.99 12.28 -10.64
N ALA A 387 -4.13 11.96 -11.92
CA ALA A 387 -3.82 12.90 -13.01
C ALA A 387 -4.69 14.16 -12.92
N GLN A 388 -6.00 14.00 -12.70
CA GLN A 388 -6.94 15.11 -12.55
C GLN A 388 -6.63 15.94 -11.30
N ALA A 389 -6.38 15.30 -10.16
CA ALA A 389 -5.99 15.96 -8.92
C ALA A 389 -4.68 16.74 -9.05
N ARG A 390 -3.78 16.36 -9.96
CA ARG A 390 -2.55 17.09 -10.29
C ARG A 390 -2.74 18.18 -11.37
N GLY A 391 -3.95 18.33 -11.92
CA GLY A 391 -4.25 19.30 -12.97
C GLY A 391 -3.82 18.88 -14.37
N LEU A 392 -3.48 17.63 -14.54
CA LEU A 392 -3.12 17.08 -15.84
C LEU A 392 -4.40 16.79 -16.64
N HIS A 393 -5.07 17.82 -17.14
CA HIS A 393 -6.31 17.72 -17.92
C HIS A 393 -6.26 18.64 -19.14
N GLY A 394 -7.24 18.56 -20.05
CA GLY A 394 -7.28 19.31 -21.30
C GLY A 394 -6.80 18.51 -22.51
N TYR A 395 -6.78 19.11 -23.69
CA TYR A 395 -6.18 18.53 -24.88
C TYR A 395 -4.67 18.40 -24.68
N ALA A 396 -4.15 17.22 -24.96
CA ALA A 396 -2.77 16.90 -24.67
C ALA A 396 -2.03 16.64 -25.98
N ASP A 397 -0.86 17.21 -26.11
CA ASP A 397 0.20 16.65 -26.93
C ASP A 397 0.67 15.30 -26.36
N GLN A 398 1.57 14.65 -27.04
CA GLN A 398 2.08 13.34 -26.62
C GLN A 398 2.81 13.40 -25.26
N GLU A 399 3.46 14.52 -24.96
CA GLU A 399 4.19 14.70 -23.70
C GLU A 399 3.24 14.82 -22.51
N ALA A 400 2.23 15.70 -22.61
CA ALA A 400 1.21 15.84 -21.58
C ALA A 400 0.40 14.55 -21.37
N MET A 401 0.15 13.76 -22.44
CA MET A 401 -0.47 12.45 -22.32
C MET A 401 0.45 11.47 -21.59
N THR A 402 1.74 11.51 -21.84
CA THR A 402 2.72 10.65 -21.12
C THR A 402 2.72 10.94 -19.62
N GLU A 403 2.69 12.21 -19.21
CA GLU A 403 2.62 12.57 -17.78
C GLU A 403 1.31 12.12 -17.13
N ARG A 404 0.17 12.18 -17.84
CA ARG A 404 -1.09 11.61 -17.35
C ARG A 404 -0.99 10.11 -17.15
N VAL A 405 -0.50 9.39 -18.14
CA VAL A 405 -0.33 7.94 -18.07
C VAL A 405 0.62 7.56 -16.94
N LYS A 406 1.71 8.31 -16.71
CA LYS A 406 2.59 8.10 -15.54
C LYS A 406 1.83 8.24 -14.22
N ALA A 407 0.97 9.25 -14.10
CA ALA A 407 0.15 9.45 -12.91
C ALA A 407 -0.89 8.32 -12.74
N ASP A 408 -1.52 7.88 -13.82
CA ASP A 408 -2.47 6.77 -13.80
C ASP A 408 -1.78 5.45 -13.44
N VAL A 409 -0.61 5.17 -14.00
CA VAL A 409 0.21 3.98 -13.67
C VAL A 409 0.63 4.02 -12.20
N TYR A 410 1.10 5.19 -11.72
CA TYR A 410 1.43 5.34 -10.31
C TYR A 410 0.24 5.00 -9.40
N TYR A 411 -0.96 5.47 -9.73
CA TYR A 411 -2.18 5.15 -8.99
C TYR A 411 -2.45 3.66 -8.96
N VAL A 412 -2.36 2.98 -10.11
CA VAL A 412 -2.57 1.53 -10.21
C VAL A 412 -1.59 0.75 -9.33
N GLU A 413 -0.30 1.11 -9.37
CA GLU A 413 0.77 0.42 -8.66
C GLU A 413 0.80 0.72 -7.13
N HIS A 414 0.25 1.86 -6.69
CA HIS A 414 0.35 2.34 -5.31
C HIS A 414 -1.01 2.55 -4.64
N TRP A 415 -2.06 1.96 -5.18
CA TRP A 415 -3.38 2.12 -4.64
C TRP A 415 -3.43 1.82 -3.13
N SER A 416 -4.13 2.68 -2.41
CA SER A 416 -4.51 2.51 -1.02
C SER A 416 -5.73 3.37 -0.73
N VAL A 417 -6.51 3.01 0.30
CA VAL A 417 -7.64 3.83 0.77
C VAL A 417 -7.19 5.27 1.09
N ALA A 418 -6.01 5.42 1.70
CA ALA A 418 -5.46 6.74 2.01
C ALA A 418 -5.15 7.56 0.75
N LEU A 419 -4.73 6.91 -0.35
CA LEU A 419 -4.50 7.60 -1.63
C LEU A 419 -5.81 8.05 -2.25
N ASP A 420 -6.86 7.22 -2.22
CA ASP A 420 -8.19 7.61 -2.68
C ASP A 420 -8.72 8.83 -1.93
N LEU A 421 -8.64 8.81 -0.60
CA LEU A 421 -9.08 9.93 0.24
C LEU A 421 -8.30 11.22 -0.08
N LYS A 422 -6.99 11.13 -0.28
CA LYS A 422 -6.15 12.28 -0.67
C LYS A 422 -6.54 12.84 -2.03
N ILE A 423 -6.81 11.97 -3.01
CA ILE A 423 -7.24 12.38 -4.36
C ILE A 423 -8.61 13.06 -4.31
N MET A 424 -9.57 12.50 -3.58
CA MET A 424 -10.90 13.09 -3.40
C MET A 424 -10.80 14.46 -2.73
N LEU A 425 -10.02 14.60 -1.67
CA LEU A 425 -9.81 15.87 -0.98
C LEU A 425 -9.15 16.90 -1.90
N ALA A 426 -8.10 16.53 -2.63
CA ALA A 426 -7.43 17.41 -3.58
C ALA A 426 -8.37 17.88 -4.68
N THR A 427 -9.24 17.00 -5.19
CA THR A 427 -10.25 17.35 -6.20
C THR A 427 -11.27 18.37 -5.65
N LEU A 428 -11.74 18.16 -4.41
CA LEU A 428 -12.69 19.08 -3.76
C LEU A 428 -12.08 20.46 -3.49
N LEU A 429 -10.82 20.50 -3.04
CA LEU A 429 -10.10 21.76 -2.80
C LEU A 429 -9.86 22.53 -4.09
N ARG A 430 -9.51 21.84 -5.17
CA ARG A 430 -9.33 22.43 -6.49
C ARG A 430 -10.63 22.97 -7.09
N ALA A 431 -11.73 22.25 -6.91
CA ALA A 431 -13.04 22.72 -7.34
C ALA A 431 -13.44 24.04 -6.67
N ARG A 432 -12.85 24.35 -5.51
CA ARG A 432 -13.03 25.62 -4.77
C ARG A 432 -12.00 26.69 -5.11
N GLY A 433 -11.07 26.44 -6.04
CA GLY A 433 -10.02 27.40 -6.40
C GLY A 433 -8.94 27.62 -5.32
N TRP A 434 -8.74 26.63 -4.41
CA TRP A 434 -7.82 26.73 -3.26
C TRP A 434 -6.43 26.10 -3.55
N VAL A 435 -6.21 25.55 -4.74
CA VAL A 435 -4.90 24.98 -5.19
C VAL A 435 -4.66 25.29 -6.65
#